data_ad81d3ecb4dba9563c523d4f5376c6f0
#
_entry.id   ad81d3ecb4dba9563c523d4f5376c6f0
#
_cell.length_a   1.000
_cell.length_b   1.000
_cell.length_c   1.000
_cell.angle_alpha   90.00
_cell.angle_beta   90.00
_cell.angle_gamma   90.00
#
_symmetry.space_group_name_H-M   'P 1'
#
loop_
_entity.id
_entity.type
_entity.pdbx_description
1 polymer ?
#
loop_
_entity_poly.entity_id
_entity_poly.type
_entity_poly.pdbx_seq_one_letter_code
_entity_poly.pdbx_strand_id
1 'polypeptide(L)' 'MEKTMKIEGMMCGHCEARVKKALEALPEVAAAAVSHESGTAVVTLTGDISDAALKKAVEDQDYQVTGIQ' A
#
# COMPACT_ATOMS: atom_id res chain seq x y z
N MET A 1 5.99 12.76 -4.67
CA MET A 1 5.44 11.78 -5.64
C MET A 1 4.42 10.89 -4.95
N GLU A 2 3.33 10.61 -5.63
CA GLU A 2 2.29 9.74 -5.11
C GLU A 2 2.03 8.61 -6.10
N LYS A 3 1.71 7.44 -5.55
CA LYS A 3 1.25 6.30 -6.35
C LYS A 3 -0.01 5.74 -5.72
N THR A 4 -0.94 5.30 -6.56
CA THR A 4 -2.18 4.67 -6.12
C THR A 4 -2.11 3.18 -6.42
N MET A 5 -2.29 2.37 -5.37
CA MET A 5 -2.28 0.92 -5.48
C MET A 5 -3.70 0.40 -5.35
N LYS A 6 -4.07 -0.56 -6.19
CA LYS A 6 -5.32 -1.29 -6.02
C LYS A 6 -5.03 -2.60 -5.32
N ILE A 7 -5.72 -2.84 -4.23
CA ILE A 7 -5.45 -3.96 -3.34
C ILE A 7 -6.75 -4.74 -3.10
N GLU A 8 -6.67 -6.05 -3.27
CA GLU A 8 -7.77 -6.95 -2.97
C GLU A 8 -7.53 -7.67 -1.66
N GLY A 9 -8.61 -7.97 -0.95
CA GLY A 9 -8.56 -8.72 0.30
C GLY A 9 -8.68 -7.87 1.54
N MET A 10 -8.68 -6.54 1.41
CA MET A 10 -8.91 -5.68 2.56
C MET A 10 -10.40 -5.63 2.87
N MET A 11 -10.78 -6.22 3.99
CA MET A 11 -12.19 -6.39 4.34
C MET A 11 -12.65 -5.44 5.43
N CYS A 12 -11.73 -4.81 6.17
CA CYS A 12 -12.09 -3.97 7.31
C CYS A 12 -10.95 -3.03 7.69
N GLY A 13 -11.19 -2.19 8.69
CA GLY A 13 -10.18 -1.22 9.16
C GLY A 13 -8.89 -1.83 9.67
N HIS A 14 -8.94 -3.06 10.19
CA HIS A 14 -7.73 -3.76 10.61
C HIS A 14 -6.81 -4.04 9.42
N CYS A 15 -7.40 -4.37 8.29
CA CYS A 15 -6.64 -4.61 7.07
C CYS A 15 -5.99 -3.32 6.59
N GLU A 16 -6.72 -2.20 6.66
CA GLU A 16 -6.15 -0.89 6.34
C GLU A 16 -4.92 -0.60 7.19
N ALA A 17 -5.03 -0.83 8.49
CA ALA A 17 -3.93 -0.55 9.42
C ALA A 17 -2.70 -1.40 9.10
N ARG A 18 -2.92 -2.67 8.76
CA ARG A 18 -1.81 -3.56 8.39
C ARG A 18 -1.09 -3.10 7.13
N VAL A 19 -1.86 -2.76 6.10
CA VAL A 19 -1.30 -2.31 4.82
C VAL A 19 -0.58 -0.98 5.02
N LYS A 20 -1.20 -0.05 5.74
CA LYS A 20 -0.59 1.24 6.02
C LYS A 20 0.74 1.07 6.74
N LYS A 21 0.76 0.25 7.78
CA LYS A 21 1.96 0.02 8.56
C LYS A 21 3.07 -0.61 7.71
N ALA A 22 2.70 -1.59 6.87
CA ALA A 22 3.66 -2.26 6.01
C ALA A 22 4.27 -1.29 5.00
N LEU A 23 3.46 -0.42 4.42
CA LEU A 23 3.93 0.58 3.46
C LEU A 23 4.80 1.64 4.13
N GLU A 24 4.37 2.13 5.29
CA GLU A 24 5.11 3.17 6.01
C GLU A 24 6.41 2.65 6.61
N ALA A 25 6.59 1.34 6.71
CA ALA A 25 7.85 0.75 7.13
C ALA A 25 8.94 0.88 6.08
N LEU A 26 8.58 1.18 4.83
CA LEU A 26 9.54 1.38 3.75
C LEU A 26 10.16 2.78 3.89
N PRO A 27 11.50 2.90 3.81
CA PRO A 27 12.15 4.21 4.03
C PRO A 27 11.77 5.28 3.01
N GLU A 28 11.38 4.89 1.81
CA GLU A 28 11.00 5.82 0.75
C GLU A 28 9.54 6.26 0.83
N VAL A 29 8.77 5.71 1.76
CA VAL A 29 7.36 6.06 1.93
C VAL A 29 7.22 7.05 3.08
N ALA A 30 6.73 8.25 2.77
CA ALA A 30 6.49 9.29 3.77
C ALA A 30 5.16 9.06 4.47
N ALA A 31 4.14 8.62 3.72
CA ALA A 31 2.80 8.41 4.26
C ALA A 31 2.04 7.45 3.34
N ALA A 32 1.05 6.80 3.90
CA ALA A 32 0.16 5.93 3.13
C ALA A 32 -1.28 6.17 3.61
N ALA A 33 -2.16 6.46 2.67
CA ALA A 33 -3.60 6.59 2.92
C ALA A 33 -4.29 5.36 2.33
N VAL A 34 -4.81 4.51 3.17
CA VAL A 34 -5.39 3.22 2.76
C VAL A 34 -6.89 3.23 3.02
N SER A 35 -7.66 2.77 2.05
CA SER A 35 -9.11 2.66 2.17
C SER A 35 -9.57 1.26 1.79
N HIS A 36 -10.16 0.54 2.75
CA HIS A 36 -10.70 -0.79 2.48
C HIS A 36 -12.00 -0.72 1.66
N GLU A 37 -12.73 0.37 1.76
CA GLU A 37 -13.98 0.52 1.02
C GLU A 37 -13.73 0.60 -0.49
N SER A 38 -12.71 1.34 -0.89
CA SER A 38 -12.36 1.47 -2.29
C SER A 38 -11.31 0.45 -2.73
N GLY A 39 -10.70 -0.25 -1.79
CA GLY A 39 -9.65 -1.20 -2.08
C GLY A 39 -8.38 -0.55 -2.62
N THR A 40 -8.09 0.67 -2.17
CA THR A 40 -6.94 1.42 -2.68
C THR A 40 -6.04 1.91 -1.57
N ALA A 41 -4.78 2.14 -1.93
CA ALA A 41 -3.81 2.77 -1.05
C ALA A 41 -3.08 3.84 -1.85
N VAL A 42 -3.11 5.08 -1.36
CA VAL A 42 -2.36 6.18 -1.96
C VAL A 42 -1.10 6.36 -1.14
N VAL A 43 0.04 6.18 -1.79
CA VAL A 43 1.34 6.20 -1.13
C VAL A 43 2.08 7.47 -1.53
N THR A 44 2.49 8.26 -0.54
CA THR A 44 3.32 9.44 -0.77
C THR A 44 4.77 9.04 -0.61
N LEU A 45 5.56 9.28 -1.64
CA LEU A 45 6.97 8.85 -1.71
C LEU A 45 7.91 10.02 -1.52
N THR A 46 9.02 9.78 -0.82
CA THR A 46 10.10 10.77 -0.66
C THR A 46 11.29 10.47 -1.55
N GLY A 47 11.29 9.31 -2.21
CA GLY A 47 12.39 8.89 -3.07
C GLY A 47 11.93 7.82 -4.03
N ASP A 48 12.82 7.37 -4.87
CA ASP A 48 12.50 6.34 -5.84
C ASP A 48 12.36 4.98 -5.18
N ILE A 49 11.23 4.34 -5.45
CA ILE A 49 10.99 2.97 -5.02
C ILE A 49 10.28 2.26 -6.17
N SER A 50 10.63 0.99 -6.39
CA SER A 50 10.01 0.22 -7.46
C SER A 50 8.60 -0.21 -7.07
N ASP A 51 7.74 -0.36 -8.08
CA ASP A 51 6.40 -0.88 -7.87
C ASP A 51 6.45 -2.27 -7.26
N ALA A 52 7.44 -3.07 -7.64
CA ALA A 52 7.62 -4.41 -7.10
C ALA A 52 7.87 -4.40 -5.59
N ALA A 53 8.61 -3.41 -5.08
CA ALA A 53 8.85 -3.29 -3.64
C ALA A 53 7.57 -2.93 -2.88
N LEU A 54 6.76 -2.02 -3.44
CA LEU A 54 5.46 -1.66 -2.86
C LEU A 54 4.52 -2.86 -2.85
N LYS A 55 4.46 -3.57 -3.98
CA LYS A 55 3.62 -4.75 -4.13
C LYS A 55 4.02 -5.82 -3.11
N LYS A 56 5.30 -6.08 -2.96
CA LYS A 56 5.78 -7.08 -2.02
C LYS A 56 5.41 -6.75 -0.58
N ALA A 57 5.53 -5.47 -0.20
CA ALA A 57 5.19 -5.04 1.16
C ALA A 57 3.74 -5.34 1.48
N VAL A 58 2.84 -5.13 0.53
CA VAL A 58 1.41 -5.42 0.71
C VAL A 58 1.14 -6.92 0.68
N GLU A 59 1.76 -7.62 -0.27
CA GLU A 59 1.52 -9.06 -0.43
C GLU A 59 2.07 -9.87 0.74
N ASP A 60 3.10 -9.37 1.42
CA ASP A 60 3.61 -10.01 2.64
C ASP A 60 2.56 -9.98 3.77
N GLN A 61 1.54 -9.14 3.65
CA GLN A 61 0.44 -9.09 4.61
C GLN A 61 -0.77 -9.93 4.17
N ASP A 62 -0.58 -10.81 3.20
CA ASP A 62 -1.61 -11.72 2.67
C ASP A 62 -2.71 -11.00 1.87
N TYR A 63 -2.39 -9.86 1.29
CA TYR A 63 -3.29 -9.16 0.37
C TYR A 63 -2.74 -9.24 -1.05
N GLN A 64 -3.57 -8.94 -2.03
CA GLN A 64 -3.17 -9.00 -3.43
C GLN A 64 -3.22 -7.61 -4.04
N VAL A 65 -2.13 -7.21 -4.69
CA VAL A 65 -2.08 -5.95 -5.43
C VAL A 65 -2.44 -6.23 -6.88
N THR A 66 -3.50 -5.59 -7.36
CA THR A 66 -3.99 -5.81 -8.72
C THR A 66 -3.55 -4.73 -9.69
N GLY A 67 -3.05 -3.60 -9.19
CA GLY A 67 -2.53 -2.54 -10.05
C GLY A 67 -1.85 -1.46 -9.24
N ILE A 68 -0.91 -0.76 -9.87
CA ILE A 68 -0.21 0.39 -9.30
C ILE A 68 -0.17 1.47 -10.38
N GLN A 69 -0.60 2.67 -10.03
CA GLN A 69 -0.61 3.82 -10.94
C GLN A 69 0.22 4.97 -10.42
#